data_286d1d14e11bfc6b3953a273d876cd65
#
_entry.id   286d1d14e11bfc6b3953a273d876cd65
#
_cell.length_a   1.000
_cell.length_b   1.000
_cell.length_c   1.000
_cell.angle_alpha   90.00
_cell.angle_beta   90.00
_cell.angle_gamma   90.00
#
_symmetry.space_group_name_H-M   'P 1'
#
loop_
_entity.id
_entity.type
_entity.pdbx_description
1 polymer ?
#
loop_
_entity_poly.entity_id
_entity_poly.type
_entity_poly.pdbx_seq_one_letter_code
_entity_poly.pdbx_strand_id
1 'polypeptide(L)'
;ITGTNGKTTVTSLTGQLLEHAGLSVGVAGNIGPSLLDTLSERIDAQTLPQAWVLELSSFQLDDCHGFEPSAATVLNITQDHLDWHGGMKAYADAKSHVFGEQGLMVLNREDPVVMAMLPAPVPVPGKRGKTFQRPHITFGGDMPRQPGDFGLEVVNGMTWLVRAHEADETSKGKNVDDLHITRLMPADALRIRGRHNAINALSALALA
;
A
#
# COMPACT_ATOMS: atom_id res chain seq x y z
N ILE A 1 6.06 -1.62 -4.20
CA ILE A 1 5.06 -2.68 -3.92
C ILE A 1 5.80 -4.00 -3.77
N THR A 2 5.63 -4.69 -2.64
CA THR A 2 6.14 -6.04 -2.40
C THR A 2 5.09 -6.89 -1.67
N GLY A 3 5.41 -8.14 -1.39
CA GLY A 3 4.57 -9.12 -0.71
C GLY A 3 4.85 -10.53 -1.20
N THR A 4 4.30 -11.55 -0.58
CA THR A 4 4.41 -12.91 -1.13
C THR A 4 3.54 -13.02 -2.37
N ASN A 5 2.27 -12.62 -2.29
CA ASN A 5 1.28 -12.73 -3.37
C ASN A 5 0.67 -11.37 -3.75
N GLY A 6 0.16 -11.25 -4.98
CA GLY A 6 -0.61 -10.09 -5.43
C GLY A 6 0.22 -8.93 -6.00
N LYS A 7 1.54 -8.95 -5.90
CA LYS A 7 2.44 -7.87 -6.34
C LYS A 7 2.10 -7.34 -7.73
N THR A 8 2.13 -8.19 -8.74
CA THR A 8 1.91 -7.82 -10.15
C THR A 8 0.54 -7.23 -10.39
N THR A 9 -0.49 -7.79 -9.73
CA THR A 9 -1.86 -7.26 -9.81
C THR A 9 -1.92 -5.84 -9.24
N VAL A 10 -1.38 -5.62 -8.05
CA VAL A 10 -1.42 -4.30 -7.40
C VAL A 10 -0.56 -3.30 -8.17
N THR A 11 0.62 -3.69 -8.64
CA THR A 11 1.50 -2.84 -9.44
C THR A 11 0.82 -2.38 -10.72
N SER A 12 0.19 -3.31 -11.45
CA SER A 12 -0.55 -2.97 -12.67
C SER A 12 -1.75 -2.06 -12.41
N LEU A 13 -2.54 -2.36 -11.37
CA LEU A 13 -3.69 -1.52 -11.01
C LEU A 13 -3.26 -0.11 -10.57
N THR A 14 -2.22 0.01 -9.76
CA THR A 14 -1.70 1.31 -9.31
C THR A 14 -1.21 2.14 -10.50
N GLY A 15 -0.48 1.52 -11.43
CA GLY A 15 -0.06 2.19 -12.67
C GLY A 15 -1.24 2.72 -13.47
N GLN A 16 -2.26 1.90 -13.71
CA GLN A 16 -3.47 2.30 -14.43
C GLN A 16 -4.23 3.43 -13.72
N LEU A 17 -4.34 3.39 -12.38
CA LEU A 17 -5.01 4.43 -11.61
C LEU A 17 -4.30 5.77 -11.75
N LEU A 18 -2.97 5.80 -11.65
CA LEU A 18 -2.17 7.01 -11.82
C LEU A 18 -2.25 7.55 -13.26
N GLU A 19 -2.22 6.68 -14.27
CA GLU A 19 -2.42 7.07 -15.67
C GLU A 19 -3.81 7.69 -15.89
N HIS A 20 -4.87 7.10 -15.33
CA HIS A 20 -6.22 7.66 -15.38
C HIS A 20 -6.34 9.00 -14.63
N ALA A 21 -5.51 9.22 -13.61
CA ALA A 21 -5.39 10.52 -12.94
C ALA A 21 -4.60 11.56 -13.76
N GLY A 22 -4.09 11.19 -14.93
CA GLY A 22 -3.40 12.10 -15.86
C GLY A 22 -1.88 12.17 -15.68
N LEU A 23 -1.28 11.27 -14.90
CA LEU A 23 0.17 11.21 -14.74
C LEU A 23 0.81 10.35 -15.84
N SER A 24 2.03 10.71 -16.24
CA SER A 24 2.90 9.79 -16.97
C SER A 24 3.53 8.81 -16.00
N VAL A 25 3.40 7.50 -16.25
CA VAL A 25 3.79 6.44 -15.33
C VAL A 25 4.83 5.51 -15.94
N GLY A 26 5.83 5.14 -15.15
CA GLY A 26 6.76 4.06 -15.43
C GLY A 26 6.46 2.87 -14.51
N VAL A 27 6.13 1.72 -15.08
CA VAL A 27 5.94 0.47 -14.34
C VAL A 27 7.13 -0.44 -14.61
N ALA A 28 7.83 -0.87 -13.57
CA ALA A 28 9.04 -1.67 -13.71
C ALA A 28 9.39 -2.46 -12.43
N GLY A 29 10.51 -3.16 -12.44
CA GLY A 29 11.09 -3.83 -11.27
C GLY A 29 11.21 -5.34 -11.42
N ASN A 30 10.64 -6.09 -10.51
CA ASN A 30 10.65 -7.57 -10.53
C ASN A 30 9.77 -8.19 -11.64
N ILE A 31 9.05 -7.38 -12.34
CA ILE A 31 8.34 -7.70 -13.59
C ILE A 31 9.09 -7.06 -14.76
N GLY A 32 9.07 -7.72 -15.94
CA GLY A 32 9.67 -7.13 -17.13
C GLY A 32 8.89 -5.93 -17.68
N PRO A 33 9.53 -4.92 -18.22
CA PRO A 33 11.00 -4.78 -18.32
C PRO A 33 11.68 -4.43 -16.99
N SER A 34 13.01 -4.66 -16.90
CA SER A 34 13.78 -4.31 -15.69
C SER A 34 13.77 -2.80 -15.43
N LEU A 35 13.94 -2.41 -14.16
CA LEU A 35 13.96 -0.99 -13.81
C LEU A 35 15.09 -0.22 -14.55
N LEU A 36 16.28 -0.81 -14.60
CA LEU A 36 17.44 -0.15 -15.23
C LEU A 36 17.27 0.01 -16.75
N ASP A 37 16.76 -1.00 -17.44
CA ASP A 37 16.49 -0.92 -18.88
C ASP A 37 15.42 0.14 -19.14
N THR A 38 14.32 0.11 -18.38
CA THR A 38 13.24 1.10 -18.52
C THR A 38 13.74 2.52 -18.24
N LEU A 39 14.57 2.69 -17.20
CA LEU A 39 15.14 4.01 -16.86
C LEU A 39 16.05 4.52 -17.98
N SER A 40 16.95 3.68 -18.51
CA SER A 40 17.85 4.03 -19.61
C SER A 40 17.06 4.45 -20.85
N GLU A 41 16.08 3.65 -21.27
CA GLU A 41 15.22 3.99 -22.41
C GLU A 41 14.49 5.32 -22.24
N ARG A 42 13.96 5.59 -21.02
CA ARG A 42 13.24 6.83 -20.72
C ARG A 42 14.17 8.05 -20.69
N ILE A 43 15.41 7.89 -20.22
CA ILE A 43 16.44 8.94 -20.26
C ILE A 43 16.81 9.26 -21.71
N ASP A 44 17.12 8.24 -22.52
CA ASP A 44 17.51 8.40 -23.92
C ASP A 44 16.38 9.04 -24.75
N ALA A 45 15.15 8.66 -24.50
CA ALA A 45 13.97 9.23 -25.14
C ALA A 45 13.54 10.59 -24.57
N GLN A 46 14.14 11.08 -23.50
CA GLN A 46 13.73 12.28 -22.76
C GLN A 46 12.26 12.23 -22.30
N THR A 47 11.79 11.05 -21.89
CA THR A 47 10.40 10.78 -21.47
C THR A 47 10.32 10.22 -20.06
N LEU A 48 11.12 10.78 -19.13
CA LEU A 48 11.05 10.37 -17.72
C LEU A 48 9.61 10.53 -17.19
N PRO A 49 9.05 9.51 -16.54
CA PRO A 49 7.70 9.56 -16.03
C PRO A 49 7.61 10.44 -14.77
N GLN A 50 6.41 10.96 -14.51
CA GLN A 50 6.12 11.72 -13.29
C GLN A 50 5.99 10.80 -12.07
N ALA A 51 5.61 9.54 -12.28
CA ALA A 51 5.52 8.54 -11.22
C ALA A 51 6.13 7.21 -11.66
N TRP A 52 6.83 6.56 -10.73
CA TRP A 52 7.31 5.20 -10.88
C TRP A 52 6.51 4.26 -9.99
N VAL A 53 5.98 3.19 -10.55
CA VAL A 53 5.33 2.10 -9.82
C VAL A 53 6.21 0.87 -9.91
N LEU A 54 6.85 0.53 -8.79
CA LEU A 54 7.85 -0.52 -8.76
C LEU A 54 7.34 -1.78 -8.04
N GLU A 55 7.43 -2.92 -8.74
CA GLU A 55 7.32 -4.22 -8.10
C GLU A 55 8.69 -4.66 -7.61
N LEU A 56 8.84 -4.97 -6.32
CA LEU A 56 10.11 -5.36 -5.75
C LEU A 56 10.01 -6.74 -5.06
N SER A 57 10.97 -7.62 -5.34
CA SER A 57 11.11 -8.90 -4.67
C SER A 57 11.84 -8.76 -3.32
N SER A 58 11.76 -9.79 -2.47
CA SER A 58 12.56 -9.83 -1.23
C SER A 58 14.06 -9.85 -1.50
N PHE A 59 14.49 -10.46 -2.60
CA PHE A 59 15.91 -10.50 -3.01
C PHE A 59 16.45 -9.12 -3.35
N GLN A 60 15.67 -8.30 -4.08
CA GLN A 60 16.06 -6.94 -4.41
C GLN A 60 16.05 -6.03 -3.18
N LEU A 61 15.18 -6.30 -2.22
CA LEU A 61 15.03 -5.50 -1.00
C LEU A 61 16.03 -5.89 0.09
N ASP A 62 16.53 -7.12 0.09
CA ASP A 62 17.44 -7.64 1.13
C ASP A 62 18.71 -6.79 1.25
N ASP A 63 19.27 -6.36 0.11
CA ASP A 63 20.49 -5.54 0.05
C ASP A 63 20.20 -4.09 -0.42
N CYS A 64 18.95 -3.62 -0.24
CA CYS A 64 18.52 -2.30 -0.67
C CYS A 64 18.68 -1.28 0.45
N HIS A 65 19.61 -0.33 0.28
CA HIS A 65 19.87 0.74 1.24
C HIS A 65 19.49 2.10 0.67
N GLY A 66 18.91 2.96 1.51
CA GLY A 66 18.59 4.34 1.13
C GLY A 66 17.43 4.48 0.12
N PHE A 67 16.60 3.45 -0.02
CA PHE A 67 15.38 3.53 -0.84
C PHE A 67 14.29 4.31 -0.11
N GLU A 68 13.84 5.42 -0.71
CA GLU A 68 12.84 6.32 -0.12
C GLU A 68 11.65 6.51 -1.07
N PRO A 69 10.62 5.68 -0.97
CA PRO A 69 9.41 5.83 -1.77
C PRO A 69 8.49 6.93 -1.20
N SER A 70 7.64 7.52 -2.04
CA SER A 70 6.54 8.40 -1.58
C SER A 70 5.50 7.62 -0.78
N ALA A 71 5.16 6.42 -1.25
CA ALA A 71 4.30 5.46 -0.56
C ALA A 71 4.74 4.03 -0.89
N ALA A 72 4.54 3.10 0.04
CA ALA A 72 4.88 1.71 -0.17
C ALA A 72 3.94 0.76 0.55
N THR A 73 3.88 -0.49 0.07
CA THR A 73 3.09 -1.55 0.69
C THR A 73 3.84 -2.88 0.71
N VAL A 74 3.65 -3.62 1.80
CA VAL A 74 3.82 -5.07 1.87
C VAL A 74 2.43 -5.68 1.88
N LEU A 75 2.06 -6.40 0.82
CA LEU A 75 0.69 -6.89 0.66
C LEU A 75 0.35 -8.01 1.62
N ASN A 76 1.27 -8.91 1.83
CA ASN A 76 1.14 -10.06 2.72
C ASN A 76 2.49 -10.75 2.90
N ILE A 77 2.62 -11.51 3.99
CA ILE A 77 3.78 -12.34 4.31
C ILE A 77 3.31 -13.75 4.60
N THR A 78 3.56 -14.67 3.68
CA THR A 78 3.36 -16.10 3.85
C THR A 78 4.66 -16.85 3.55
N GLN A 79 4.74 -18.12 3.93
CA GLN A 79 5.95 -18.89 3.75
C GLN A 79 6.38 -18.96 2.27
N ASP A 80 7.57 -18.44 1.99
CA ASP A 80 8.21 -18.44 0.67
C ASP A 80 9.70 -18.13 0.81
N HIS A 81 10.55 -18.67 -0.08
CA HIS A 81 11.99 -18.38 -0.14
C HIS A 81 12.76 -18.53 1.20
N LEU A 82 12.31 -19.44 2.10
CA LEU A 82 12.94 -19.62 3.41
C LEU A 82 14.33 -20.27 3.33
N ASP A 83 14.61 -21.03 2.29
CA ASP A 83 15.92 -21.57 1.94
C ASP A 83 16.95 -20.46 1.66
N TRP A 84 16.54 -19.36 1.07
CA TRP A 84 17.38 -18.20 0.82
C TRP A 84 17.56 -17.33 2.07
N HIS A 85 16.45 -16.90 2.70
CA HIS A 85 16.46 -15.93 3.80
C HIS A 85 16.81 -16.57 5.16
N GLY A 86 16.79 -17.91 5.27
CA GLY A 86 17.04 -18.62 6.52
C GLY A 86 15.90 -18.62 7.53
N GLY A 87 14.75 -17.97 7.20
CA GLY A 87 13.55 -18.00 8.03
C GLY A 87 12.56 -16.87 7.76
N MET A 88 11.36 -17.02 8.32
CA MET A 88 10.24 -16.06 8.13
C MET A 88 10.60 -14.65 8.60
N LYS A 89 11.35 -14.53 9.70
CA LYS A 89 11.72 -13.21 10.22
C LYS A 89 12.61 -12.45 9.23
N ALA A 90 13.69 -13.08 8.76
CA ALA A 90 14.60 -12.47 7.79
C ALA A 90 13.89 -12.13 6.47
N TYR A 91 12.97 -13.00 6.01
CA TYR A 91 12.14 -12.74 4.83
C TYR A 91 11.23 -11.51 5.02
N ALA A 92 10.59 -11.38 6.18
CA ALA A 92 9.77 -10.23 6.51
C ALA A 92 10.61 -8.96 6.67
N ASP A 93 11.76 -9.05 7.33
CA ASP A 93 12.72 -7.94 7.53
C ASP A 93 13.20 -7.42 6.17
N ALA A 94 13.62 -8.29 5.25
CA ALA A 94 14.01 -7.92 3.89
C ALA A 94 12.89 -7.14 3.16
N LYS A 95 11.65 -7.63 3.20
CA LYS A 95 10.52 -6.92 2.58
C LYS A 95 10.20 -5.59 3.24
N SER A 96 10.45 -5.43 4.54
CA SER A 96 10.18 -4.18 5.25
C SER A 96 11.02 -3.00 4.74
N HIS A 97 12.15 -3.25 4.10
CA HIS A 97 12.98 -2.20 3.49
C HIS A 97 12.25 -1.42 2.38
N VAL A 98 11.16 -1.98 1.82
CA VAL A 98 10.34 -1.26 0.83
C VAL A 98 9.77 0.04 1.37
N PHE A 99 9.61 0.18 2.68
CA PHE A 99 8.98 1.37 3.27
C PHE A 99 9.92 2.58 3.37
N GLY A 100 11.25 2.40 3.29
CA GLY A 100 12.19 3.46 3.59
C GLY A 100 11.97 4.05 4.99
N GLU A 101 12.39 5.29 5.22
CA GLU A 101 12.26 5.95 6.53
C GLU A 101 11.09 6.93 6.62
N GLN A 102 10.69 7.58 5.53
CA GLN A 102 9.75 8.70 5.54
C GLN A 102 8.44 8.46 4.78
N GLY A 103 8.45 7.59 3.76
CA GLY A 103 7.29 7.34 2.89
C GLY A 103 6.04 6.89 3.66
N LEU A 104 4.87 7.15 3.07
CA LEU A 104 3.60 6.66 3.60
C LEU A 104 3.59 5.13 3.60
N MET A 105 3.29 4.54 4.76
CA MET A 105 3.11 3.09 4.87
C MET A 105 1.65 2.72 4.56
N VAL A 106 1.43 1.88 3.56
CA VAL A 106 0.12 1.31 3.22
C VAL A 106 0.12 -0.15 3.70
N LEU A 107 -0.59 -0.43 4.77
CA LEU A 107 -0.48 -1.67 5.54
C LEU A 107 -1.72 -2.56 5.40
N ASN A 108 -1.52 -3.84 5.15
CA ASN A 108 -2.59 -4.83 5.21
C ASN A 108 -2.91 -5.15 6.67
N ARG A 109 -4.06 -4.66 7.18
CA ARG A 109 -4.45 -4.89 8.58
C ARG A 109 -4.92 -6.32 8.88
N GLU A 110 -5.13 -7.17 7.86
CA GLU A 110 -5.43 -8.58 8.04
C GLU A 110 -4.16 -9.44 8.23
N ASP A 111 -2.99 -8.88 7.93
CA ASP A 111 -1.72 -9.59 8.10
C ASP A 111 -0.96 -9.07 9.32
N PRO A 112 -0.89 -9.84 10.42
CA PRO A 112 -0.23 -9.40 11.65
C PRO A 112 1.28 -9.19 11.48
N VAL A 113 1.93 -9.87 10.54
CA VAL A 113 3.37 -9.68 10.27
C VAL A 113 3.58 -8.34 9.58
N VAL A 114 2.70 -7.96 8.63
CA VAL A 114 2.74 -6.66 7.99
C VAL A 114 2.45 -5.54 8.98
N MET A 115 1.43 -5.70 9.83
CA MET A 115 1.11 -4.71 10.87
C MET A 115 2.24 -4.51 11.88
N ALA A 116 3.01 -5.56 12.19
CA ALA A 116 4.17 -5.47 13.09
C ALA A 116 5.36 -4.68 12.49
N MET A 117 5.34 -4.39 11.17
CA MET A 117 6.34 -3.53 10.52
C MET A 117 6.15 -2.04 10.82
N LEU A 118 4.97 -1.63 11.34
CA LEU A 118 4.73 -0.25 11.75
C LEU A 118 5.57 0.07 12.99
N PRO A 119 6.49 1.07 12.94
CA PRO A 119 7.28 1.45 14.10
C PRO A 119 6.41 1.91 15.26
N ALA A 120 6.83 1.61 16.48
CA ALA A 120 6.16 2.13 17.67
C ALA A 120 6.21 3.66 17.69
N PRO A 121 5.16 4.33 18.26
CA PRO A 121 5.17 5.77 18.41
C PRO A 121 6.36 6.24 19.24
N VAL A 122 7.04 7.28 18.77
CA VAL A 122 8.21 7.87 19.48
C VAL A 122 7.84 9.18 20.15
N PRO A 123 8.37 9.48 21.35
CA PRO A 123 8.14 10.76 22.03
C PRO A 123 8.65 11.94 21.19
N VAL A 124 7.85 13.01 21.09
CA VAL A 124 8.28 14.23 20.40
C VAL A 124 9.16 15.05 21.35
N PRO A 125 10.44 15.33 20.98
CA PRO A 125 11.34 16.12 21.83
C PRO A 125 10.74 17.48 22.21
N GLY A 126 10.79 17.83 23.49
CA GLY A 126 10.28 19.10 24.00
C GLY A 126 8.75 19.23 24.12
N LYS A 127 7.98 18.21 23.77
CA LYS A 127 6.50 18.21 23.89
C LYS A 127 6.03 17.08 24.81
N ARG A 128 5.91 17.39 26.12
CA ARG A 128 5.51 16.41 27.12
C ARG A 128 4.17 15.74 26.77
N GLY A 129 4.17 14.41 26.76
CA GLY A 129 2.99 13.58 26.49
C GLY A 129 2.57 13.51 25.01
N LYS A 130 3.32 14.11 24.08
CA LYS A 130 3.07 13.96 22.63
C LYS A 130 3.99 12.91 22.04
N THR A 131 3.41 12.04 21.20
CA THR A 131 4.13 11.05 20.42
C THR A 131 3.96 11.34 18.93
N PHE A 132 4.96 10.97 18.15
CA PHE A 132 4.90 10.93 16.70
C PHE A 132 4.74 9.48 16.27
N GLN A 133 3.71 9.21 15.49
CA GLN A 133 3.52 7.94 14.78
C GLN A 133 3.85 8.15 13.30
N ARG A 134 4.60 7.25 12.72
CA ARG A 134 4.88 7.28 11.29
C ARG A 134 3.58 7.33 10.49
N PRO A 135 3.47 8.21 9.47
CA PRO A 135 2.28 8.27 8.62
C PRO A 135 1.97 6.92 8.00
N HIS A 136 0.76 6.45 8.19
CA HIS A 136 0.29 5.20 7.62
C HIS A 136 -1.22 5.24 7.38
N ILE A 137 -1.66 4.41 6.47
CA ILE A 137 -3.06 4.05 6.25
C ILE A 137 -3.16 2.53 6.14
N THR A 138 -4.33 1.99 6.39
CA THR A 138 -4.52 0.55 6.30
C THR A 138 -5.55 0.16 5.25
N PHE A 139 -5.44 -1.07 4.75
CA PHE A 139 -6.46 -1.70 3.92
C PHE A 139 -6.75 -3.11 4.42
N GLY A 140 -7.94 -3.62 4.15
CA GLY A 140 -8.34 -4.97 4.53
C GLY A 140 -9.74 -5.32 4.06
N GLY A 141 -10.15 -6.56 4.27
CA GLY A 141 -11.46 -7.06 3.86
C GLY A 141 -12.56 -6.89 4.91
N ASP A 142 -12.33 -6.06 5.91
CA ASP A 142 -13.29 -5.59 6.90
C ASP A 142 -13.51 -4.07 6.75
N MET A 143 -14.37 -3.50 7.59
CA MET A 143 -14.64 -2.05 7.60
C MET A 143 -13.39 -1.26 8.00
N PRO A 144 -13.16 -0.07 7.38
CA PRO A 144 -12.11 0.86 7.80
C PRO A 144 -12.26 1.25 9.26
N ARG A 145 -11.13 1.55 9.92
CA ARG A 145 -11.09 1.85 11.37
C ARG A 145 -10.66 3.28 11.69
N GLN A 146 -9.98 3.93 10.74
CA GLN A 146 -9.47 5.30 10.90
C GLN A 146 -9.65 6.09 9.60
N PRO A 147 -9.66 7.43 9.65
CA PRO A 147 -9.65 8.25 8.45
C PRO A 147 -8.46 7.91 7.55
N GLY A 148 -8.72 7.81 6.25
CA GLY A 148 -7.74 7.40 5.24
C GLY A 148 -7.72 5.90 4.96
N ASP A 149 -8.22 5.06 5.86
CA ASP A 149 -8.26 3.60 5.68
C ASP A 149 -9.22 3.18 4.56
N PHE A 150 -8.88 2.07 3.93
CA PHE A 150 -9.71 1.41 2.92
C PHE A 150 -10.22 0.07 3.43
N GLY A 151 -11.41 -0.34 2.97
CA GLY A 151 -12.03 -1.59 3.42
C GLY A 151 -13.13 -2.10 2.54
N LEU A 152 -13.78 -3.15 3.01
CA LEU A 152 -14.97 -3.73 2.39
C LEU A 152 -16.18 -3.57 3.31
N GLU A 153 -17.30 -3.15 2.72
CA GLU A 153 -18.61 -3.05 3.37
C GLU A 153 -19.60 -3.96 2.66
N VAL A 154 -20.39 -4.73 3.41
CA VAL A 154 -21.47 -5.54 2.84
C VAL A 154 -22.80 -4.85 3.10
N VAL A 155 -23.49 -4.47 2.02
CA VAL A 155 -24.79 -3.79 2.06
C VAL A 155 -25.78 -4.56 1.19
N ASN A 156 -26.84 -5.07 1.78
CA ASN A 156 -27.86 -5.85 1.09
C ASN A 156 -27.29 -7.03 0.26
N GLY A 157 -26.27 -7.72 0.81
CA GLY A 157 -25.59 -8.84 0.15
C GLY A 157 -24.58 -8.44 -0.94
N MET A 158 -24.41 -7.16 -1.21
CA MET A 158 -23.41 -6.64 -2.15
C MET A 158 -22.19 -6.12 -1.40
N THR A 159 -21.00 -6.55 -1.80
CA THR A 159 -19.74 -6.07 -1.24
C THR A 159 -19.28 -4.82 -1.97
N TRP A 160 -18.96 -3.76 -1.21
CA TRP A 160 -18.46 -2.48 -1.71
C TRP A 160 -17.02 -2.24 -1.27
N LEU A 161 -16.21 -1.71 -2.16
CA LEU A 161 -14.95 -1.07 -1.80
C LEU A 161 -15.28 0.28 -1.19
N VAL A 162 -14.71 0.56 -0.01
CA VAL A 162 -15.01 1.77 0.75
C VAL A 162 -13.73 2.45 1.26
N ARG A 163 -13.84 3.77 1.49
CA ARG A 163 -12.81 4.58 2.13
C ARG A 163 -13.41 5.34 3.31
N ALA A 164 -12.70 5.41 4.42
CA ALA A 164 -13.03 6.25 5.55
C ALA A 164 -12.44 7.66 5.40
N HIS A 165 -13.21 8.66 5.80
CA HIS A 165 -12.80 10.05 5.90
C HIS A 165 -13.08 10.57 7.31
N GLU A 166 -12.45 11.67 7.67
CA GLU A 166 -12.82 12.40 8.89
C GLU A 166 -14.29 12.83 8.81
N ALA A 167 -15.00 12.77 9.92
CA ALA A 167 -16.34 13.33 10.01
C ALA A 167 -16.26 14.85 9.82
N ASP A 168 -17.16 15.40 9.01
CA ASP A 168 -17.23 16.85 8.77
C ASP A 168 -17.54 17.57 10.09
N GLU A 169 -16.65 18.44 10.55
CA GLU A 169 -16.79 19.24 11.80
C GLU A 169 -18.07 20.13 11.79
N THR A 170 -18.67 20.34 10.63
CA THR A 170 -19.91 21.13 10.50
C THR A 170 -21.15 20.39 10.99
N SER A 171 -21.09 19.10 11.22
CA SER A 171 -22.20 18.28 11.75
C SER A 171 -22.29 18.40 13.26
N LYS A 172 -22.83 19.50 13.77
CA LYS A 172 -23.14 19.69 15.21
C LYS A 172 -24.00 18.53 15.72
N GLY A 173 -23.42 17.66 16.55
CA GLY A 173 -24.14 16.61 17.30
C GLY A 173 -23.73 15.17 17.04
N LYS A 174 -22.72 14.90 16.21
CA LYS A 174 -22.13 13.55 16.09
C LYS A 174 -20.92 13.42 17.01
N ASN A 175 -20.76 12.24 17.60
CA ASN A 175 -19.55 11.93 18.38
C ASN A 175 -18.32 12.07 17.47
N VAL A 176 -17.22 12.57 18.02
CA VAL A 176 -15.93 12.79 17.35
C VAL A 176 -15.36 11.49 16.73
N ASP A 177 -15.94 10.33 17.07
CA ASP A 177 -15.55 9.00 16.62
C ASP A 177 -16.32 8.49 15.37
N ASP A 178 -17.25 9.26 14.79
CA ASP A 178 -18.03 8.82 13.64
C ASP A 178 -17.24 9.01 12.34
N LEU A 179 -16.70 7.90 11.79
CA LEU A 179 -16.09 7.89 10.47
C LEU A 179 -17.13 8.13 9.37
N HIS A 180 -16.82 9.00 8.43
CA HIS A 180 -17.58 9.12 7.19
C HIS A 180 -17.09 8.06 6.19
N ILE A 181 -17.97 7.12 5.82
CA ILE A 181 -17.63 6.04 4.87
C ILE A 181 -18.15 6.39 3.48
N THR A 182 -17.22 6.49 2.52
CA THR A 182 -17.53 6.66 1.10
C THR A 182 -17.46 5.32 0.39
N ARG A 183 -18.57 4.90 -0.25
CA ARG A 183 -18.59 3.74 -1.14
C ARG A 183 -18.02 4.14 -2.49
N LEU A 184 -16.95 3.46 -2.89
CA LEU A 184 -16.23 3.75 -4.12
C LEU A 184 -16.84 3.02 -5.32
N MET A 185 -16.97 1.68 -5.20
CA MET A 185 -17.56 0.84 -6.23
C MET A 185 -17.93 -0.53 -5.67
N PRO A 186 -18.89 -1.25 -6.31
CA PRO A 186 -19.14 -2.65 -5.97
C PRO A 186 -17.93 -3.53 -6.32
N ALA A 187 -17.59 -4.50 -5.45
CA ALA A 187 -16.50 -5.44 -5.72
C ALA A 187 -16.73 -6.27 -6.99
N ASP A 188 -18.00 -6.57 -7.31
CA ASP A 188 -18.38 -7.32 -8.51
C ASP A 188 -18.19 -6.53 -9.82
N ALA A 189 -18.03 -5.21 -9.75
CA ALA A 189 -17.69 -4.39 -10.91
C ALA A 189 -16.21 -4.48 -11.30
N LEU A 190 -15.35 -5.01 -10.41
CA LEU A 190 -13.96 -5.30 -10.74
C LEU A 190 -13.87 -6.38 -11.83
N ARG A 191 -13.01 -6.19 -12.83
CA ARG A 191 -12.71 -7.21 -13.84
C ARG A 191 -11.96 -8.41 -13.26
N ILE A 192 -11.23 -8.22 -12.17
CA ILE A 192 -10.55 -9.25 -11.38
C ILE A 192 -11.49 -9.75 -10.29
N ARG A 193 -11.64 -11.08 -10.16
CA ARG A 193 -12.65 -11.68 -9.28
C ARG A 193 -12.06 -12.20 -7.98
N GLY A 194 -12.90 -12.29 -6.96
CA GLY A 194 -12.59 -12.87 -5.65
C GLY A 194 -12.19 -11.83 -4.60
N ARG A 195 -12.40 -12.19 -3.32
CA ARG A 195 -12.14 -11.31 -2.17
C ARG A 195 -10.69 -10.82 -2.13
N HIS A 196 -9.73 -11.69 -2.43
CA HIS A 196 -8.30 -11.32 -2.46
C HIS A 196 -8.02 -10.22 -3.50
N ASN A 197 -8.69 -10.26 -4.65
CA ASN A 197 -8.54 -9.23 -5.68
C ASN A 197 -9.25 -7.91 -5.31
N ALA A 198 -10.35 -7.97 -4.56
CA ALA A 198 -10.95 -6.77 -3.98
C ALA A 198 -9.98 -6.10 -2.99
N ILE A 199 -9.29 -6.88 -2.14
CA ILE A 199 -8.26 -6.38 -1.22
C ILE A 199 -7.04 -5.82 -1.98
N ASN A 200 -6.60 -6.49 -3.05
CA ASN A 200 -5.56 -5.97 -3.94
C ASN A 200 -5.95 -4.62 -4.56
N ALA A 201 -7.21 -4.47 -4.99
CA ALA A 201 -7.72 -3.21 -5.52
C ALA A 201 -7.75 -2.09 -4.46
N LEU A 202 -8.09 -2.40 -3.21
CA LEU A 202 -8.01 -1.44 -2.09
C LEU A 202 -6.57 -0.97 -1.86
N SER A 203 -5.60 -1.88 -1.91
CA SER A 203 -4.18 -1.52 -1.80
C SER A 203 -3.73 -0.60 -2.95
N ALA A 204 -4.15 -0.89 -4.17
CA ALA A 204 -3.83 -0.05 -5.33
C ALA A 204 -4.45 1.36 -5.22
N LEU A 205 -5.71 1.45 -4.76
CA LEU A 205 -6.39 2.72 -4.49
C LEU A 205 -5.73 3.52 -3.36
N ALA A 206 -5.14 2.84 -2.38
CA ALA A 206 -4.45 3.47 -1.26
C ALA A 206 -3.06 4.01 -1.64
N LEU A 207 -2.46 3.49 -2.73
CA LEU A 207 -1.17 3.91 -3.26
C LEU A 207 -1.27 5.02 -4.32
N ALA A 208 -2.41 5.11 -5.02
CA ALA A 208 -2.66 6.07 -6.08
C ALA A 208 -3.32 7.35 -5.56
#